data_48909de44cea72950910ac7c34757624
#
_entry.id   48909de44cea72950910ac7c34757624
#
_cell.length_a   1.000
_cell.length_b   1.000
_cell.length_c   1.000
_cell.angle_alpha   90.00
_cell.angle_beta   90.00
_cell.angle_gamma   90.00
#
_symmetry.space_group_name_H-M   'P 1'
#
loop_
_entity.id
_entity.type
_entity.pdbx_description
1 polymer ?
#
loop_
_entity_poly.entity_id
_entity_poly.type
_entity_poly.pdbx_seq_one_letter_code
_entity_poly.pdbx_strand_id
1 'polypeptide(L)'
;MPTFVEAAGTTYPKNYNGNVIQPMEGVSLIPTLAGNALSREGPIGFEHHGNLGLRDGKWKIVSMYRRNQPRKWELYDMDADRTELNDLAKKMPNKLNSMVAAWQSWADRVGVQPWPIPSYDPRKVK
;
A
#
# COMPACT_ATOMS: atom_id res chain seq x y z
N MET A 1 -14.58 3.89 3.78
CA MET A 1 -15.45 4.25 2.62
C MET A 1 -16.18 3.03 2.04
N PRO A 2 -15.54 1.89 1.65
CA PRO A 2 -16.28 0.78 1.04
C PRO A 2 -17.50 0.31 1.85
N THR A 3 -17.34 0.17 3.16
CA THR A 3 -18.43 -0.21 4.09
C THR A 3 -19.64 0.75 4.02
N PHE A 4 -19.38 2.06 3.96
CA PHE A 4 -20.47 3.05 3.89
C PHE A 4 -21.18 3.03 2.53
N VAL A 5 -20.42 2.82 1.45
CA VAL A 5 -20.98 2.70 0.09
C VAL A 5 -21.90 1.47 0.01
N GLU A 6 -21.45 0.32 0.53
CA GLU A 6 -22.23 -0.91 0.58
C GLU A 6 -23.45 -0.77 1.51
N ALA A 7 -23.28 -0.23 2.71
CA ALA A 7 -24.37 -0.02 3.66
C ALA A 7 -25.46 0.93 3.12
N ALA A 8 -25.06 1.90 2.29
CA ALA A 8 -26.00 2.81 1.63
C ALA A 8 -26.66 2.23 0.37
N GLY A 9 -26.33 0.98 0.00
CA GLY A 9 -26.86 0.33 -1.20
C GLY A 9 -26.51 1.05 -2.51
N THR A 10 -25.37 1.76 -2.52
CA THR A 10 -24.91 2.56 -3.67
C THR A 10 -23.60 2.05 -4.25
N THR A 11 -23.15 2.63 -5.35
CA THR A 11 -21.87 2.31 -5.99
C THR A 11 -20.95 3.53 -5.96
N TYR A 12 -19.64 3.28 -5.75
CA TYR A 12 -18.65 4.34 -5.87
C TYR A 12 -18.47 4.72 -7.34
N PRO A 13 -18.60 6.00 -7.70
CA PRO A 13 -18.54 6.41 -9.11
C PRO A 13 -17.13 6.25 -9.67
N LYS A 14 -17.04 5.95 -10.96
CA LYS A 14 -15.76 5.89 -11.69
C LYS A 14 -15.32 7.27 -12.20
N ASN A 15 -16.27 8.17 -12.37
CA ASN A 15 -16.03 9.52 -12.86
C ASN A 15 -16.81 10.55 -12.04
N TYR A 16 -16.23 11.73 -11.87
CA TYR A 16 -16.89 12.89 -11.26
C TYR A 16 -16.52 14.17 -12.02
N ASN A 17 -17.50 14.94 -12.44
CA ASN A 17 -17.32 16.17 -13.25
C ASN A 17 -16.39 15.98 -14.45
N GLY A 18 -16.54 14.86 -15.19
CA GLY A 18 -15.74 14.55 -16.37
C GLY A 18 -14.33 13.98 -16.08
N ASN A 19 -13.93 13.88 -14.84
CA ASN A 19 -12.63 13.33 -14.44
C ASN A 19 -12.78 11.90 -13.93
N VAL A 20 -11.83 11.03 -14.33
CA VAL A 20 -11.68 9.69 -13.75
C VAL A 20 -11.20 9.85 -12.31
N ILE A 21 -11.86 9.20 -11.36
CA ILE A 21 -11.48 9.23 -9.94
C ILE A 21 -10.82 7.94 -9.51
N GLN A 22 -9.95 8.04 -8.51
CA GLN A 22 -9.25 6.88 -7.95
C GLN A 22 -10.25 5.89 -7.37
N PRO A 23 -10.14 4.57 -7.69
CA PRO A 23 -10.95 3.56 -7.06
C PRO A 23 -10.65 3.45 -5.57
N MET A 24 -11.61 2.92 -4.82
CA MET A 24 -11.40 2.64 -3.40
C MET A 24 -10.42 1.49 -3.22
N GLU A 25 -9.42 1.67 -2.33
CA GLU A 25 -8.40 0.67 -2.02
C GLU A 25 -8.82 -0.30 -0.89
N GLY A 26 -9.83 0.05 -0.13
CA GLY A 26 -10.31 -0.75 0.99
C GLY A 26 -11.31 -1.83 0.58
N VAL A 27 -11.65 -2.69 1.53
CA VAL A 27 -12.75 -3.66 1.44
C VAL A 27 -13.84 -3.31 2.44
N SER A 28 -15.07 -3.74 2.17
CA SER A 28 -16.18 -3.53 3.09
C SER A 28 -16.07 -4.42 4.33
N LEU A 29 -16.46 -3.90 5.48
CA LEU A 29 -16.55 -4.62 6.75
C LEU A 29 -17.96 -5.22 6.98
N ILE A 30 -18.93 -5.02 6.10
CA ILE A 30 -20.28 -5.56 6.26
C ILE A 30 -20.28 -7.08 6.48
N PRO A 31 -19.51 -7.90 5.72
CA PRO A 31 -19.44 -9.33 5.97
C PRO A 31 -18.93 -9.67 7.38
N THR A 32 -17.96 -8.90 7.88
CA THR A 32 -17.39 -9.10 9.22
C THR A 32 -18.39 -8.74 10.32
N LEU A 33 -19.19 -7.68 10.12
CA LEU A 33 -20.26 -7.31 11.05
C LEU A 33 -21.36 -8.39 11.10
N ALA A 34 -21.51 -9.16 10.02
CA ALA A 34 -22.39 -10.32 9.96
C ALA A 34 -21.75 -11.62 10.48
N GLY A 35 -20.56 -11.56 11.08
CA GLY A 35 -19.84 -12.72 11.64
C GLY A 35 -18.98 -13.51 10.65
N ASN A 36 -18.88 -13.05 9.39
CA ASN A 36 -18.04 -13.69 8.38
C ASN A 36 -16.59 -13.23 8.47
N ALA A 37 -15.65 -14.04 8.00
CA ALA A 37 -14.25 -13.66 7.90
C ALA A 37 -14.07 -12.52 6.88
N LEU A 38 -13.21 -11.55 7.21
CA LEU A 38 -12.81 -10.51 6.25
C LEU A 38 -11.95 -11.13 5.15
N SER A 39 -12.44 -11.08 3.92
CA SER A 39 -11.66 -11.45 2.73
C SER A 39 -11.11 -10.19 2.07
N ARG A 40 -9.79 -10.18 1.84
CA ARG A 40 -9.11 -9.14 1.08
C ARG A 40 -8.27 -9.78 0.00
N GLU A 41 -8.52 -9.40 -1.24
CA GLU A 41 -7.66 -9.76 -2.35
C GLU A 41 -6.53 -8.74 -2.50
N GLY A 42 -5.30 -9.25 -2.68
CA GLY A 42 -4.11 -8.47 -2.93
C GLY A 42 -3.50 -7.76 -1.71
N PRO A 43 -2.32 -7.19 -1.92
CA PRO A 43 -1.50 -6.61 -0.87
C PRO A 43 -2.00 -5.25 -0.38
N ILE A 44 -1.52 -4.85 0.79
CA ILE A 44 -1.72 -3.50 1.36
C ILE A 44 -0.40 -2.75 1.22
N GLY A 45 -0.41 -1.68 0.42
CA GLY A 45 0.74 -0.79 0.24
C GLY A 45 0.73 0.36 1.23
N PHE A 46 1.92 0.83 1.57
CA PHE A 46 2.15 1.97 2.46
C PHE A 46 3.22 2.89 1.87
N GLU A 47 3.01 4.18 2.00
CA GLU A 47 4.01 5.23 1.80
C GLU A 47 3.76 6.33 2.82
N HIS A 48 4.81 6.78 3.50
CA HIS A 48 4.76 7.94 4.38
C HIS A 48 6.12 8.61 4.48
N HIS A 49 6.26 9.82 3.96
CA HIS A 49 7.50 10.60 3.95
C HIS A 49 8.72 9.82 3.45
N GLY A 50 8.53 9.08 2.36
CA GLY A 50 9.56 8.23 1.74
C GLY A 50 9.80 6.90 2.44
N ASN A 51 9.13 6.61 3.55
CA ASN A 51 9.12 5.28 4.13
C ASN A 51 8.09 4.44 3.40
N LEU A 52 8.49 3.27 2.95
CA LEU A 52 7.70 2.41 2.09
C LEU A 52 7.42 1.08 2.76
N GLY A 53 6.30 0.46 2.41
CA GLY A 53 5.99 -0.88 2.87
C GLY A 53 4.91 -1.55 2.05
N LEU A 54 4.90 -2.88 2.08
CA LEU A 54 3.84 -3.70 1.52
C LEU A 54 3.60 -4.90 2.44
N ARG A 55 2.35 -5.20 2.71
CA ARG A 55 1.95 -6.43 3.38
C ARG A 55 1.11 -7.29 2.44
N ASP A 56 1.51 -8.55 2.29
CA ASP A 56 0.81 -9.57 1.50
C ASP A 56 0.72 -10.87 2.32
N GLY A 57 -0.45 -11.16 2.87
CA GLY A 57 -0.65 -12.23 3.83
C GLY A 57 0.30 -12.10 5.03
N LYS A 58 1.12 -13.14 5.26
CA LYS A 58 2.13 -13.14 6.32
C LYS A 58 3.40 -12.36 5.97
N TRP A 59 3.65 -12.08 4.70
CA TRP A 59 4.86 -11.40 4.26
C TRP A 59 4.74 -9.89 4.37
N LYS A 60 5.79 -9.25 4.86
CA LYS A 60 5.90 -7.80 4.92
C LYS A 60 7.27 -7.36 4.41
N ILE A 61 7.28 -6.34 3.55
CA ILE A 61 8.50 -5.62 3.20
C ILE A 61 8.40 -4.19 3.71
N VAL A 62 9.54 -3.66 4.12
CA VAL A 62 9.68 -2.26 4.53
C VAL A 62 10.95 -1.65 3.98
N SER A 63 10.94 -0.35 3.78
CA SER A 63 12.14 0.41 3.42
C SER A 63 12.09 1.79 4.05
N MET A 64 12.98 2.03 5.00
CA MET A 64 13.11 3.35 5.64
C MET A 64 13.81 4.34 4.70
N TYR A 65 13.29 5.56 4.68
CA TYR A 65 13.97 6.66 4.03
C TYR A 65 15.19 7.11 4.84
N ARG A 66 16.34 7.15 4.18
CA ARG A 66 17.57 7.71 4.76
C ARG A 66 18.15 8.70 3.75
N ARG A 67 18.27 9.96 4.16
CA ARG A 67 18.79 11.01 3.29
C ARG A 67 20.21 10.66 2.81
N ASN A 68 20.44 10.82 1.50
CA ASN A 68 21.73 10.55 0.84
C ASN A 68 22.21 9.09 0.95
N GLN A 69 21.33 8.13 1.20
CA GLN A 69 21.67 6.71 1.20
C GLN A 69 20.82 5.96 0.17
N PRO A 70 21.37 4.90 -0.42
CA PRO A 70 20.58 4.04 -1.31
C PRO A 70 19.45 3.38 -0.52
N ARG A 71 18.33 3.17 -1.20
CA ARG A 71 17.18 2.48 -0.62
C ARG A 71 17.54 1.04 -0.29
N LYS A 72 17.23 0.63 0.93
CA LYS A 72 17.36 -0.75 1.39
C LYS A 72 15.97 -1.28 1.70
N TRP A 73 15.63 -2.44 1.16
CA TRP A 73 14.44 -3.18 1.50
C TRP A 73 14.76 -4.30 2.49
N GLU A 74 13.86 -4.54 3.40
CA GLU A 74 13.87 -5.61 4.39
C GLU A 74 12.62 -6.46 4.22
N LEU A 75 12.71 -7.77 4.52
CA LEU A 75 11.63 -8.75 4.35
C LEU A 75 11.39 -9.49 5.66
N TYR A 76 10.13 -9.62 6.06
CA TYR A 76 9.72 -10.25 7.31
C TYR A 76 8.58 -11.24 7.11
N ASP A 77 8.61 -12.36 7.88
CA ASP A 77 7.50 -13.27 8.05
C ASP A 77 6.75 -12.90 9.33
N MET A 78 5.61 -12.25 9.19
CA MET A 78 4.84 -11.69 10.31
C MET A 78 4.14 -12.75 11.17
N ASP A 79 4.05 -13.99 10.73
CA ASP A 79 3.54 -15.08 11.55
C ASP A 79 4.61 -15.58 12.52
N ALA A 80 5.87 -15.63 12.06
CA ALA A 80 7.01 -16.09 12.85
C ALA A 80 7.68 -14.93 13.63
N ASP A 81 7.63 -13.70 13.10
CA ASP A 81 8.38 -12.54 13.62
C ASP A 81 7.52 -11.26 13.56
N ARG A 82 6.63 -11.10 14.52
CA ARG A 82 5.74 -9.92 14.61
C ARG A 82 6.45 -8.63 14.98
N THR A 83 7.67 -8.73 15.48
CA THR A 83 8.50 -7.60 15.96
C THR A 83 9.54 -7.16 14.94
N GLU A 84 9.61 -7.84 13.79
CA GLU A 84 10.48 -7.46 12.67
C GLU A 84 11.99 -7.45 13.05
N LEU A 85 12.42 -8.46 13.79
CA LEU A 85 13.81 -8.59 14.25
C LEU A 85 14.68 -9.42 13.29
N ASN A 86 14.09 -10.24 12.42
CA ASN A 86 14.79 -11.18 11.55
C ASN A 86 14.58 -10.81 10.07
N ASP A 87 15.43 -9.95 9.53
CA ASP A 87 15.42 -9.58 8.11
C ASP A 87 15.79 -10.79 7.22
N LEU A 88 14.82 -11.24 6.43
CA LEU A 88 14.94 -12.37 5.50
C LEU A 88 15.35 -11.97 4.08
N ALA A 89 15.59 -10.69 3.80
CA ALA A 89 15.87 -10.17 2.47
C ALA A 89 17.03 -10.90 1.77
N LYS A 90 18.13 -11.17 2.50
CA LYS A 90 19.29 -11.91 1.97
C LYS A 90 19.02 -13.39 1.79
N LYS A 91 18.15 -13.99 2.61
CA LYS A 91 17.82 -15.43 2.56
C LYS A 91 16.80 -15.74 1.48
N MET A 92 15.92 -14.78 1.14
CA MET A 92 14.80 -14.95 0.21
C MET A 92 14.74 -13.83 -0.84
N PRO A 93 15.81 -13.65 -1.65
CA PRO A 93 15.88 -12.51 -2.59
C PRO A 93 14.76 -12.54 -3.65
N ASN A 94 14.36 -13.73 -4.12
CA ASN A 94 13.27 -13.84 -5.09
C ASN A 94 11.92 -13.38 -4.52
N LYS A 95 11.62 -13.74 -3.26
CA LYS A 95 10.40 -13.27 -2.57
C LYS A 95 10.46 -11.77 -2.36
N LEU A 96 11.59 -11.23 -1.90
CA LEU A 96 11.79 -9.79 -1.77
C LEU A 96 11.51 -9.07 -3.09
N ASN A 97 12.15 -9.50 -4.18
CA ASN A 97 12.00 -8.87 -5.50
C ASN A 97 10.55 -8.88 -5.99
N SER A 98 9.85 -10.00 -5.82
CA SER A 98 8.43 -10.09 -6.20
C SER A 98 7.55 -9.12 -5.41
N MET A 99 7.81 -8.94 -4.12
CA MET A 99 7.06 -8.01 -3.27
C MET A 99 7.41 -6.54 -3.56
N VAL A 100 8.67 -6.25 -3.89
CA VAL A 100 9.08 -4.91 -4.33
C VAL A 100 8.39 -4.55 -5.65
N ALA A 101 8.31 -5.47 -6.61
CA ALA A 101 7.56 -5.26 -7.85
C ALA A 101 6.06 -5.04 -7.58
N ALA A 102 5.46 -5.79 -6.66
CA ALA A 102 4.07 -5.59 -6.25
C ALA A 102 3.85 -4.22 -5.59
N TRP A 103 4.79 -3.77 -4.74
CA TRP A 103 4.76 -2.42 -4.17
C TRP A 103 4.83 -1.35 -5.26
N GLN A 104 5.73 -1.50 -6.24
CA GLN A 104 5.85 -0.54 -7.35
C GLN A 104 4.55 -0.45 -8.16
N SER A 105 3.96 -1.60 -8.50
CA SER A 105 2.69 -1.63 -9.22
C SER A 105 1.55 -0.94 -8.46
N TRP A 106 1.51 -1.11 -7.13
CA TRP A 106 0.56 -0.40 -6.28
C TRP A 106 0.86 1.11 -6.27
N ALA A 107 2.12 1.50 -6.08
CA ALA A 107 2.55 2.89 -6.00
C ALA A 107 2.23 3.67 -7.29
N ASP A 108 2.49 3.06 -8.45
CA ASP A 108 2.18 3.65 -9.76
C ASP A 108 0.67 3.85 -9.93
N ARG A 109 -0.13 2.85 -9.53
CA ARG A 109 -1.59 2.91 -9.64
C ARG A 109 -2.23 3.96 -8.74
N VAL A 110 -1.72 4.16 -7.51
CA VAL A 110 -2.26 5.15 -6.56
C VAL A 110 -1.57 6.51 -6.67
N GLY A 111 -0.56 6.66 -7.52
CA GLY A 111 0.12 7.93 -7.77
C GLY A 111 1.06 8.35 -6.64
N VAL A 112 1.78 7.41 -6.02
CA VAL A 112 2.80 7.73 -5.00
C VAL A 112 3.85 8.67 -5.59
N GLN A 113 4.07 9.79 -4.91
CA GLN A 113 5.05 10.78 -5.36
C GLN A 113 6.47 10.42 -4.91
N PRO A 114 7.50 10.78 -5.70
CA PRO A 114 8.90 10.63 -5.27
C PRO A 114 9.17 11.40 -3.98
N TRP A 115 10.00 10.85 -3.10
CA TRP A 115 10.42 11.54 -1.88
C TRP A 115 11.94 11.83 -1.89
N PRO A 116 12.40 13.03 -1.48
CA PRO A 116 11.59 14.18 -1.05
C PRO A 116 10.78 14.78 -2.20
N ILE A 117 9.56 15.20 -1.91
CA ILE A 117 8.74 15.90 -2.89
C ILE A 117 9.48 17.18 -3.30
N PRO A 118 9.71 17.43 -4.60
CA PRO A 118 10.23 18.71 -5.05
C PRO A 118 9.39 19.84 -4.49
N SER A 119 10.00 20.92 -4.05
CA SER A 119 9.31 22.03 -3.36
C SER A 119 7.98 22.35 -4.06
N TYR A 120 6.88 22.18 -3.33
CA TYR A 120 5.55 22.53 -3.81
C TYR A 120 5.50 24.04 -4.11
N ASP A 121 5.39 24.39 -5.37
CA ASP A 121 5.14 25.77 -5.79
C ASP A 121 3.65 25.91 -6.13
N PRO A 122 2.84 26.54 -5.24
CA PRO A 122 1.40 26.69 -5.45
C PRO A 122 1.06 27.45 -6.74
N ARG A 123 2.00 28.21 -7.31
CA ARG A 123 1.81 28.97 -8.54
C ARG A 123 1.88 28.09 -9.80
N LYS A 124 2.37 26.85 -9.67
CA LYS A 124 2.49 25.86 -10.76
C LYS A 124 1.32 24.89 -10.85
N VAL A 125 0.38 24.97 -9.91
CA VAL A 125 -0.84 24.18 -9.96
C VAL A 125 -1.85 24.96 -10.79
N LYS A 126 -2.13 24.47 -11.99
CA LYS A 126 -3.19 24.97 -12.87
C LYS A 126 -4.50 24.27 -12.57
#